data_b467d91b7cdc483b940cfa520cb0f908
#
_entry.id   b467d91b7cdc483b940cfa520cb0f908
#
_cell.length_a   1.000
_cell.length_b   1.000
_cell.length_c   1.000
_cell.angle_alpha   90.00
_cell.angle_beta   90.00
_cell.angle_gamma   90.00
#
_symmetry.space_group_name_H-M   'P 1'
#
loop_
_entity.id
_entity.type
_entity.pdbx_description
1 polymer ?
#
loop_
_entity_poly.entity_id
_entity_poly.type
_entity_poly.pdbx_seq_one_letter_code
_entity_poly.pdbx_strand_id
1 'polypeptide(L)'
;MLSLRPPCTLSPAPWPRRRTLHGAAGTPQRVSAAAPSAIVEAVSPPARLSFPILVNGCTGKMGLSVAEAATSSGLHLVPISFSSRDMLDRTVRVGHTDVRIYGPSAREDVLSSVIDEFPDVVVVDYTAPDSVNANAELYCKLGLPFVMGTTGGDRQLLYKSVQDSNNYALISPQMGKQVLESHQAGKLDISGTAKAVIACFEKLGVSYDMNRMVKIRDPEQQLEMVGVPEEHIEGHAFHLYHLTSPDDSVSFEFQHNVCGRSIYAEGSVDAAMFLHRKVRSNDSKRIYDMIDVLREGSMR
;
A
#
# COMPACT_ATOMS: atom_id res chain seq x y z
N MET A 1 29.55 -37.05 26.80
CA MET A 1 30.09 -36.15 25.78
C MET A 1 29.18 -36.27 24.56
N LEU A 2 28.23 -35.37 24.44
CA LEU A 2 27.30 -35.30 23.29
C LEU A 2 27.93 -34.33 22.29
N SER A 3 28.32 -34.85 21.12
CA SER A 3 28.87 -34.08 20.00
C SER A 3 27.74 -33.24 19.38
N LEU A 4 27.81 -31.93 19.52
CA LEU A 4 26.98 -30.98 18.77
C LEU A 4 27.49 -30.92 17.34
N ARG A 5 26.68 -31.41 16.38
CA ARG A 5 26.91 -31.16 14.96
C ARG A 5 26.56 -29.68 14.67
N PRO A 6 27.37 -28.98 13.85
CA PRO A 6 27.02 -27.63 13.44
C PRO A 6 25.74 -27.67 12.56
N PRO A 7 24.92 -26.61 12.59
CA PRO A 7 23.74 -26.52 11.75
C PRO A 7 24.16 -26.53 10.28
N CYS A 8 23.47 -27.36 9.47
CA CYS A 8 23.59 -27.33 8.02
C CYS A 8 23.38 -25.91 7.51
N THR A 9 24.41 -25.36 6.91
CA THR A 9 24.29 -24.16 6.08
C THR A 9 23.59 -24.58 4.80
N LEU A 10 22.25 -24.47 4.78
CA LEU A 10 21.49 -24.53 3.56
C LEU A 10 21.85 -23.30 2.75
N SER A 11 22.69 -23.43 1.73
CA SER A 11 22.77 -22.46 0.65
C SER A 11 21.36 -22.29 0.08
N PRO A 12 20.86 -21.06 -0.01
CA PRO A 12 19.58 -20.84 -0.67
C PRO A 12 19.69 -21.34 -2.11
N ALA A 13 18.78 -22.22 -2.50
CA ALA A 13 18.67 -22.66 -3.88
C ALA A 13 18.45 -21.41 -4.76
N PRO A 14 19.12 -21.31 -5.91
CA PRO A 14 18.94 -20.16 -6.80
C PRO A 14 17.46 -20.07 -7.21
N TRP A 15 16.93 -18.87 -7.20
CA TRP A 15 15.57 -18.56 -7.62
C TRP A 15 15.31 -19.19 -9.00
N PRO A 16 14.16 -19.88 -9.21
CA PRO A 16 13.86 -20.47 -10.51
C PRO A 16 13.77 -19.34 -11.55
N ARG A 17 14.72 -19.30 -12.47
CA ARG A 17 14.66 -18.40 -13.63
C ARG A 17 13.36 -18.70 -14.39
N ARG A 18 12.55 -17.66 -14.62
CA ARG A 18 11.38 -17.74 -15.50
C ARG A 18 11.85 -18.32 -16.85
N ARG A 19 11.42 -19.55 -17.16
CA ARG A 19 11.50 -20.05 -18.52
C ARG A 19 10.55 -19.20 -19.37
N THR A 20 11.10 -18.41 -20.25
CA THR A 20 10.34 -17.85 -21.38
C THR A 20 9.90 -19.03 -22.25
N LEU A 21 8.65 -19.41 -22.13
CA LEU A 21 8.03 -20.35 -23.06
C LEU A 21 7.84 -19.61 -24.39
N HIS A 22 8.77 -19.81 -25.32
CA HIS A 22 8.51 -19.58 -26.74
C HIS A 22 7.58 -20.68 -27.19
N GLY A 23 6.27 -20.47 -27.07
CA GLY A 23 5.25 -21.35 -27.62
C GLY A 23 5.05 -21.06 -29.09
N ALA A 24 5.22 -22.11 -29.90
CA ALA A 24 4.89 -22.09 -31.31
C ALA A 24 3.42 -21.71 -31.52
N ALA A 25 3.20 -20.83 -32.51
CA ALA A 25 1.89 -20.38 -32.94
C ALA A 25 1.07 -21.58 -33.50
N GLY A 26 0.12 -22.06 -32.70
CA GLY A 26 -0.95 -22.91 -33.15
C GLY A 26 -2.19 -22.03 -33.44
N THR A 27 -2.67 -22.09 -34.66
CA THR A 27 -3.85 -21.39 -35.14
C THR A 27 -5.10 -21.83 -34.35
N PRO A 28 -5.88 -20.94 -33.73
CA PRO A 28 -7.12 -21.35 -33.07
C PRO A 28 -8.21 -21.65 -34.10
N GLN A 29 -8.72 -22.87 -34.09
CA GLN A 29 -9.91 -23.29 -34.85
C GLN A 29 -11.14 -22.55 -34.26
N ARG A 30 -11.80 -21.74 -35.09
CA ARG A 30 -13.04 -21.08 -34.75
C ARG A 30 -14.18 -22.11 -34.68
N VAL A 31 -14.68 -22.37 -33.49
CA VAL A 31 -15.99 -23.04 -33.33
C VAL A 31 -17.06 -21.96 -33.32
N SER A 32 -17.86 -21.91 -34.38
CA SER A 32 -19.04 -21.03 -34.48
C SER A 32 -20.20 -21.66 -33.72
N ALA A 33 -20.49 -21.15 -32.53
CA ALA A 33 -21.77 -21.38 -31.86
C ALA A 33 -22.60 -20.12 -32.01
N ALA A 34 -23.74 -20.20 -32.72
CA ALA A 34 -24.71 -19.13 -32.78
C ALA A 34 -25.36 -18.98 -31.41
N ALA A 35 -25.11 -17.85 -30.78
CA ALA A 35 -25.81 -17.42 -29.56
C ALA A 35 -27.03 -16.58 -29.93
N PRO A 36 -28.16 -16.70 -29.20
CA PRO A 36 -29.33 -15.89 -29.43
C PRO A 36 -29.05 -14.42 -29.10
N SER A 37 -29.48 -13.51 -29.96
CA SER A 37 -29.40 -12.08 -29.76
C SER A 37 -30.28 -11.65 -28.56
N ALA A 38 -29.70 -11.64 -27.38
CA ALA A 38 -30.21 -10.86 -26.26
C ALA A 38 -29.81 -9.40 -26.52
N ILE A 39 -30.83 -8.53 -26.61
CA ILE A 39 -30.65 -7.08 -26.61
C ILE A 39 -30.00 -6.73 -25.27
N VAL A 40 -28.69 -6.56 -25.27
CA VAL A 40 -27.97 -5.97 -24.12
C VAL A 40 -28.31 -4.49 -24.17
N GLU A 41 -29.25 -4.05 -23.34
CA GLU A 41 -29.38 -2.63 -23.04
C GLU A 41 -27.99 -2.12 -22.63
N ALA A 42 -27.51 -1.12 -23.34
CA ALA A 42 -26.25 -0.46 -23.05
C ALA A 42 -26.39 0.18 -21.67
N VAL A 43 -25.92 -0.52 -20.64
CA VAL A 43 -25.74 0.06 -19.30
C VAL A 43 -24.73 1.19 -19.49
N SER A 44 -25.22 2.43 -19.37
CA SER A 44 -24.35 3.60 -19.35
C SER A 44 -23.22 3.35 -18.34
N PRO A 45 -21.95 3.63 -18.69
CA PRO A 45 -20.87 3.45 -17.74
C PRO A 45 -21.21 4.26 -16.47
N PRO A 46 -21.02 3.70 -15.27
CA PRO A 46 -21.31 4.40 -14.02
C PRO A 46 -20.61 5.76 -14.05
N ALA A 47 -21.33 6.81 -13.69
CA ALA A 47 -20.78 8.16 -13.63
C ALA A 47 -19.47 8.10 -12.85
N ARG A 48 -18.36 8.59 -13.44
CA ARG A 48 -17.06 8.60 -12.77
C ARG A 48 -17.21 9.38 -11.48
N LEU A 49 -16.98 8.69 -10.36
CA LEU A 49 -17.01 9.32 -9.05
C LEU A 49 -15.87 10.36 -9.03
N SER A 50 -16.21 11.64 -8.87
CA SER A 50 -15.24 12.71 -8.73
C SER A 50 -15.50 13.42 -7.40
N PHE A 51 -14.47 13.54 -6.57
CA PHE A 51 -14.49 14.26 -5.29
C PHE A 51 -13.12 14.84 -5.02
N PRO A 52 -13.00 15.85 -4.13
CA PRO A 52 -11.71 16.41 -3.78
C PRO A 52 -10.89 15.43 -2.95
N ILE A 53 -9.62 15.26 -3.33
CA ILE A 53 -8.63 14.43 -2.62
C ILE A 53 -7.41 15.28 -2.26
N LEU A 54 -7.01 15.24 -0.99
CA LEU A 54 -5.79 15.87 -0.51
C LEU A 54 -4.75 14.79 -0.23
N VAL A 55 -3.59 14.86 -0.89
CA VAL A 55 -2.52 13.88 -0.73
C VAL A 55 -1.37 14.49 0.04
N ASN A 56 -1.10 13.96 1.24
CA ASN A 56 0.02 14.37 2.06
C ASN A 56 1.28 13.57 1.75
N GLY A 57 2.44 14.24 1.82
CA GLY A 57 3.71 13.62 1.51
C GLY A 57 4.09 13.67 0.03
N CYS A 58 3.56 14.60 -0.77
CA CYS A 58 3.89 14.76 -2.20
C CYS A 58 5.36 15.09 -2.47
N THR A 59 6.16 15.41 -1.46
CA THR A 59 7.61 15.54 -1.59
C THR A 59 8.32 14.18 -1.66
N GLY A 60 7.64 13.11 -1.26
CA GLY A 60 8.12 11.73 -1.30
C GLY A 60 7.61 10.99 -2.55
N LYS A 61 8.33 9.94 -2.94
CA LYS A 61 8.01 9.13 -4.13
C LYS A 61 6.60 8.52 -4.06
N MET A 62 6.16 8.07 -2.88
CA MET A 62 4.84 7.43 -2.72
C MET A 62 3.70 8.45 -2.82
N GLY A 63 3.79 9.57 -2.07
CA GLY A 63 2.78 10.62 -2.13
C GLY A 63 2.62 11.21 -3.53
N LEU A 64 3.74 11.43 -4.25
CA LEU A 64 3.71 11.87 -5.64
C LEU A 64 2.96 10.87 -6.53
N SER A 65 3.29 9.56 -6.44
CA SER A 65 2.62 8.53 -7.23
C SER A 65 1.11 8.43 -6.94
N VAL A 66 0.70 8.63 -5.68
CA VAL A 66 -0.73 8.66 -5.31
C VAL A 66 -1.43 9.88 -5.90
N ALA A 67 -0.81 11.05 -5.86
CA ALA A 67 -1.37 12.27 -6.45
C ALA A 67 -1.52 12.15 -7.99
N GLU A 68 -0.55 11.54 -8.67
CA GLU A 68 -0.62 11.24 -10.10
C GLU A 68 -1.74 10.23 -10.41
N ALA A 69 -1.86 9.16 -9.63
CA ALA A 69 -2.92 8.16 -9.78
C ALA A 69 -4.31 8.77 -9.54
N ALA A 70 -4.46 9.63 -8.54
CA ALA A 70 -5.71 10.35 -8.25
C ALA A 70 -6.15 11.21 -9.43
N THR A 71 -5.22 12.01 -9.97
CA THR A 71 -5.47 12.85 -11.15
C THR A 71 -5.85 12.00 -12.38
N SER A 72 -5.13 10.92 -12.63
CA SER A 72 -5.40 10.00 -13.75
C SER A 72 -6.76 9.30 -13.61
N SER A 73 -7.23 9.12 -12.39
CA SER A 73 -8.54 8.54 -12.08
C SER A 73 -9.70 9.55 -12.21
N GLY A 74 -9.41 10.82 -12.50
CA GLY A 74 -10.40 11.90 -12.63
C GLY A 74 -10.87 12.47 -11.30
N LEU A 75 -10.14 12.24 -10.20
CA LEU A 75 -10.39 12.89 -8.92
C LEU A 75 -9.86 14.34 -8.95
N HIS A 76 -10.47 15.19 -8.15
CA HIS A 76 -10.04 16.58 -8.00
C HIS A 76 -8.90 16.68 -6.98
N LEU A 77 -7.66 16.72 -7.46
CA LEU A 77 -6.49 16.87 -6.58
C LEU A 77 -6.48 18.28 -5.97
N VAL A 78 -6.63 18.38 -4.65
CA VAL A 78 -6.46 19.62 -3.90
C VAL A 78 -5.00 20.07 -4.05
N PRO A 79 -4.74 21.34 -4.47
CA PRO A 79 -3.37 21.79 -4.80
C PRO A 79 -2.52 22.12 -3.56
N ILE A 80 -2.67 21.31 -2.52
CA ILE A 80 -2.02 21.45 -1.22
C ILE A 80 -1.53 20.08 -0.75
N SER A 81 -0.35 20.06 -0.12
CA SER A 81 0.19 18.88 0.56
C SER A 81 1.00 19.34 1.78
N PHE A 82 1.18 18.45 2.76
CA PHE A 82 1.95 18.71 3.95
C PHE A 82 3.22 17.86 3.99
N SER A 83 4.26 18.41 4.55
CA SER A 83 5.51 17.72 4.85
C SER A 83 5.67 17.52 6.36
N SER A 84 6.61 16.65 6.75
CA SER A 84 6.99 16.44 8.15
C SER A 84 7.87 17.57 8.72
N ARG A 85 8.30 18.51 7.88
CA ARG A 85 9.18 19.64 8.24
C ARG A 85 8.65 20.91 7.62
N ASP A 86 8.86 22.04 8.27
CA ASP A 86 8.57 23.35 7.67
C ASP A 86 9.52 23.58 6.49
N MET A 87 8.94 23.99 5.38
CA MET A 87 9.63 24.25 4.12
C MET A 87 9.14 25.59 3.57
N LEU A 88 10.06 26.45 3.18
CA LEU A 88 9.72 27.72 2.56
C LEU A 88 9.36 27.53 1.09
N ASP A 89 8.21 28.02 0.67
CA ASP A 89 7.72 28.18 -0.70
C ASP A 89 8.03 27.02 -1.66
N ARG A 90 7.85 25.79 -1.20
CA ARG A 90 8.05 24.61 -2.04
C ARG A 90 6.74 24.25 -2.75
N THR A 91 6.86 24.03 -4.06
CA THR A 91 5.79 23.49 -4.91
C THR A 91 6.27 22.22 -5.59
N VAL A 92 5.36 21.27 -5.77
CA VAL A 92 5.58 20.03 -6.51
C VAL A 92 4.59 19.99 -7.68
N ARG A 93 5.08 19.71 -8.88
CA ARG A 93 4.24 19.56 -10.07
C ARG A 93 3.67 18.15 -10.16
N VAL A 94 2.35 18.05 -10.24
CA VAL A 94 1.61 16.79 -10.45
C VAL A 94 0.74 16.95 -11.70
N GLY A 95 1.17 16.38 -12.82
CA GLY A 95 0.51 16.59 -14.10
C GLY A 95 0.44 18.07 -14.47
N HIS A 96 -0.76 18.63 -14.49
CA HIS A 96 -1.00 20.06 -14.75
C HIS A 96 -1.22 20.89 -13.49
N THR A 97 -1.20 20.28 -12.30
CA THR A 97 -1.47 20.93 -11.02
C THR A 97 -0.17 21.24 -10.28
N ASP A 98 -0.02 22.46 -9.81
CA ASP A 98 1.06 22.88 -8.93
C ASP A 98 0.59 22.73 -7.47
N VAL A 99 1.13 21.73 -6.76
CA VAL A 99 0.80 21.40 -5.38
C VAL A 99 1.73 22.14 -4.43
N ARG A 100 1.20 23.06 -3.65
CA ARG A 100 1.96 23.82 -2.66
C ARG A 100 2.19 22.99 -1.40
N ILE A 101 3.42 23.00 -0.88
CA ILE A 101 3.82 22.21 0.28
C ILE A 101 3.86 23.12 1.51
N TYR A 102 3.11 22.71 2.53
CA TYR A 102 3.11 23.38 3.84
C TYR A 102 3.80 22.51 4.89
N GLY A 103 4.34 23.16 5.91
CA GLY A 103 4.94 22.48 7.06
C GLY A 103 3.97 22.25 8.21
N PRO A 104 4.44 21.63 9.30
CA PRO A 104 3.62 21.33 10.46
C PRO A 104 2.98 22.57 11.12
N SER A 105 3.69 23.72 11.12
CA SER A 105 3.24 24.95 11.79
C SER A 105 1.98 25.57 11.17
N ALA A 106 1.78 25.41 9.85
CA ALA A 106 0.62 25.95 9.13
C ALA A 106 -0.51 24.93 8.92
N ARG A 107 -0.33 23.68 9.36
CA ARG A 107 -1.17 22.56 8.95
C ARG A 107 -2.62 22.72 9.37
N GLU A 108 -2.90 23.12 10.60
CA GLU A 108 -4.27 23.24 11.13
C GLU A 108 -5.04 24.35 10.42
N ASP A 109 -4.46 25.53 10.26
CA ASP A 109 -5.11 26.67 9.62
C ASP A 109 -5.38 26.38 8.13
N VAL A 110 -4.42 25.77 7.45
CA VAL A 110 -4.56 25.42 6.02
C VAL A 110 -5.61 24.33 5.84
N LEU A 111 -5.65 23.31 6.70
CA LEU A 111 -6.69 22.27 6.63
C LEU A 111 -8.09 22.84 6.90
N SER A 112 -8.22 23.77 7.83
CA SER A 112 -9.50 24.44 8.08
C SER A 112 -9.99 25.17 6.83
N SER A 113 -9.11 25.88 6.14
CA SER A 113 -9.45 26.54 4.87
C SER A 113 -9.80 25.53 3.76
N VAL A 114 -9.13 24.38 3.72
CA VAL A 114 -9.44 23.30 2.77
C VAL A 114 -10.83 22.73 3.01
N ILE A 115 -11.24 22.55 4.26
CA ILE A 115 -12.59 22.04 4.59
C ILE A 115 -13.67 23.03 4.14
N ASP A 116 -13.44 24.32 4.33
CA ASP A 116 -14.39 25.35 3.90
C ASP A 116 -14.56 25.37 2.37
N GLU A 117 -13.49 25.15 1.61
CA GLU A 117 -13.51 25.11 0.15
C GLU A 117 -13.95 23.76 -0.41
N PHE A 118 -13.58 22.64 0.26
CA PHE A 118 -13.81 21.27 -0.17
C PHE A 118 -14.44 20.42 0.93
N PRO A 119 -15.73 20.57 1.25
CA PRO A 119 -16.37 19.90 2.39
C PRO A 119 -16.42 18.35 2.30
N ASP A 120 -16.31 17.82 1.08
CA ASP A 120 -16.29 16.36 0.82
C ASP A 120 -14.86 15.79 0.65
N VAL A 121 -13.82 16.54 1.09
CA VAL A 121 -12.43 16.13 0.89
C VAL A 121 -12.09 14.86 1.67
N VAL A 122 -11.35 13.95 1.01
CA VAL A 122 -10.71 12.79 1.67
C VAL A 122 -9.21 13.00 1.67
N VAL A 123 -8.59 12.82 2.83
CA VAL A 123 -7.13 12.91 2.97
C VAL A 123 -6.49 11.55 2.72
N VAL A 124 -5.39 11.50 1.98
CA VAL A 124 -4.52 10.31 1.85
C VAL A 124 -3.13 10.67 2.36
N ASP A 125 -2.67 9.99 3.41
CA ASP A 125 -1.45 10.33 4.12
C ASP A 125 -0.32 9.34 3.88
N TYR A 126 0.76 9.86 3.28
CA TYR A 126 2.05 9.19 3.06
C TYR A 126 3.23 10.01 3.59
N THR A 127 3.05 10.66 4.74
CA THR A 127 4.09 11.41 5.44
C THR A 127 5.12 10.50 6.13
N ALA A 128 5.84 11.00 7.13
CA ALA A 128 6.81 10.19 7.87
C ALA A 128 6.14 9.37 8.99
N PRO A 129 6.71 8.21 9.39
CA PRO A 129 6.18 7.38 10.48
C PRO A 129 5.94 8.12 11.79
N ASP A 130 6.83 9.04 12.13
CA ASP A 130 6.75 9.85 13.37
C ASP A 130 5.58 10.86 13.35
N SER A 131 5.04 11.14 12.17
CA SER A 131 3.92 12.09 12.01
C SER A 131 2.55 11.41 12.06
N VAL A 132 2.48 10.08 12.03
CA VAL A 132 1.22 9.31 11.89
C VAL A 132 0.19 9.69 12.95
N ASN A 133 0.57 9.62 14.24
CA ASN A 133 -0.39 9.87 15.32
C ASN A 133 -0.82 11.33 15.38
N ALA A 134 0.12 12.27 15.28
CA ALA A 134 -0.20 13.71 15.29
C ALA A 134 -1.09 14.11 14.10
N ASN A 135 -0.85 13.53 12.91
CA ASN A 135 -1.69 13.78 11.75
C ASN A 135 -3.10 13.20 11.94
N ALA A 136 -3.20 11.97 12.43
CA ALA A 136 -4.49 11.33 12.68
C ALA A 136 -5.32 12.08 13.73
N GLU A 137 -4.69 12.51 14.82
CA GLU A 137 -5.35 13.35 15.84
C GLU A 137 -5.91 14.63 15.23
N LEU A 138 -5.14 15.30 14.37
CA LEU A 138 -5.59 16.52 13.69
C LEU A 138 -6.74 16.23 12.73
N TYR A 139 -6.67 15.17 11.92
CA TYR A 139 -7.78 14.79 11.03
C TYR A 139 -9.03 14.44 11.81
N CYS A 140 -8.89 13.73 12.93
CA CYS A 140 -10.01 13.44 13.84
C CYS A 140 -10.61 14.71 14.45
N LYS A 141 -9.77 15.65 14.93
CA LYS A 141 -10.19 16.94 15.47
C LYS A 141 -11.01 17.75 14.47
N LEU A 142 -10.62 17.72 13.21
CA LEU A 142 -11.26 18.45 12.13
C LEU A 142 -12.39 17.69 11.42
N GLY A 143 -12.66 16.45 11.82
CA GLY A 143 -13.69 15.61 11.19
C GLY A 143 -13.37 15.17 9.76
N LEU A 144 -12.09 15.18 9.36
CA LEU A 144 -11.63 14.84 8.02
C LEU A 144 -11.52 13.33 7.84
N PRO A 145 -12.26 12.70 6.91
CA PRO A 145 -12.05 11.30 6.58
C PRO A 145 -10.67 11.10 5.95
N PHE A 146 -9.97 10.01 6.34
CA PHE A 146 -8.61 9.81 5.86
C PHE A 146 -8.23 8.35 5.58
N VAL A 147 -7.31 8.18 4.63
CA VAL A 147 -6.59 6.93 4.35
C VAL A 147 -5.17 7.08 4.91
N MET A 148 -4.83 6.27 5.92
CA MET A 148 -3.48 6.23 6.48
C MET A 148 -2.65 5.16 5.77
N GLY A 149 -1.88 5.56 4.77
CA GLY A 149 -0.97 4.68 4.02
C GLY A 149 0.42 4.58 4.64
N THR A 150 0.80 5.52 5.49
CA THR A 150 2.09 5.52 6.20
C THR A 150 2.13 4.38 7.22
N THR A 151 3.22 3.59 7.17
CA THR A 151 3.50 2.55 8.17
C THR A 151 4.25 3.14 9.36
N GLY A 152 3.97 2.63 10.56
CA GLY A 152 4.57 3.16 11.80
C GLY A 152 3.54 3.87 12.68
N GLY A 153 4.03 4.71 13.60
CA GLY A 153 3.22 5.28 14.66
C GLY A 153 2.69 4.25 15.67
N ASP A 154 2.05 4.73 16.72
CA ASP A 154 1.31 3.89 17.66
C ASP A 154 -0.07 3.56 17.06
N ARG A 155 -0.24 2.29 16.66
CA ARG A 155 -1.49 1.82 16.04
C ARG A 155 -2.67 1.78 17.00
N GLN A 156 -2.43 1.48 18.28
CA GLN A 156 -3.49 1.44 19.28
C GLN A 156 -4.03 2.85 19.53
N LEU A 157 -3.14 3.82 19.67
CA LEU A 157 -3.50 5.23 19.80
C LEU A 157 -4.24 5.72 18.54
N LEU A 158 -3.77 5.35 17.34
CA LEU A 158 -4.42 5.70 16.07
C LEU A 158 -5.87 5.19 16.03
N TYR A 159 -6.10 3.90 16.31
CA TYR A 159 -7.45 3.32 16.36
C TYR A 159 -8.33 4.00 17.40
N LYS A 160 -7.77 4.27 18.58
CA LYS A 160 -8.48 4.95 19.66
C LYS A 160 -8.92 6.35 19.23
N SER A 161 -8.02 7.16 18.67
CA SER A 161 -8.33 8.51 18.20
C SER A 161 -9.49 8.54 17.21
N VAL A 162 -9.52 7.59 16.27
CA VAL A 162 -10.61 7.48 15.28
C VAL A 162 -11.94 7.07 15.96
N GLN A 163 -11.90 6.11 16.89
CA GLN A 163 -13.09 5.67 17.62
C GLN A 163 -13.66 6.78 18.50
N ASP A 164 -12.82 7.47 19.28
CA ASP A 164 -13.22 8.52 20.19
C ASP A 164 -13.82 9.73 19.44
N SER A 165 -13.33 10.05 18.26
CA SER A 165 -13.82 11.15 17.42
C SER A 165 -15.01 10.76 16.53
N ASN A 166 -15.36 9.48 16.45
CA ASN A 166 -16.35 8.93 15.52
C ASN A 166 -16.07 9.33 14.03
N ASN A 167 -14.80 9.50 13.69
CA ASN A 167 -14.37 9.84 12.33
C ASN A 167 -14.27 8.60 11.43
N TYR A 168 -14.17 8.81 10.12
CA TYR A 168 -13.95 7.75 9.15
C TYR A 168 -12.46 7.60 8.83
N ALA A 169 -11.94 6.41 8.95
CA ALA A 169 -10.58 6.11 8.56
C ALA A 169 -10.45 4.76 7.85
N LEU A 170 -9.61 4.71 6.81
CA LEU A 170 -9.08 3.48 6.26
C LEU A 170 -7.61 3.38 6.64
N ILE A 171 -7.29 2.36 7.44
CA ILE A 171 -5.93 2.13 7.90
C ILE A 171 -5.42 0.89 7.20
N SER A 172 -4.39 1.04 6.36
CA SER A 172 -3.83 -0.08 5.59
C SER A 172 -3.25 -1.14 6.52
N PRO A 173 -3.79 -2.38 6.54
CA PRO A 173 -3.18 -3.48 7.24
C PRO A 173 -2.08 -4.08 6.37
N GLN A 174 -1.12 -4.67 7.01
CA GLN A 174 -0.04 -5.37 6.34
C GLN A 174 -0.04 -6.83 6.78
N MET A 175 0.25 -7.73 5.86
CA MET A 175 0.16 -9.17 6.07
C MET A 175 1.52 -9.82 5.83
N GLY A 176 1.97 -10.76 6.67
CA GLY A 176 3.14 -11.52 6.40
C GLY A 176 3.68 -12.55 7.35
N LYS A 177 4.39 -13.60 6.89
CA LYS A 177 5.27 -14.43 7.73
C LYS A 177 6.37 -15.14 6.95
N GLN A 178 7.34 -15.60 7.63
CA GLN A 178 8.77 -15.87 7.42
C GLN A 178 9.34 -15.16 6.20
N VAL A 179 10.43 -14.41 6.37
CA VAL A 179 10.70 -13.39 5.39
C VAL A 179 12.18 -13.28 5.11
N LEU A 180 12.50 -13.65 3.88
CA LEU A 180 13.54 -12.94 3.17
C LEU A 180 12.87 -11.73 2.54
N GLU A 181 13.36 -10.53 2.84
CA GLU A 181 12.87 -9.31 2.22
C GLU A 181 13.97 -8.59 1.47
N SER A 182 13.68 -8.17 0.24
CA SER A 182 14.53 -7.31 -0.54
C SER A 182 13.83 -5.97 -0.80
N HIS A 183 14.51 -4.89 -0.46
CA HIS A 183 14.09 -3.52 -0.69
C HIS A 183 15.28 -2.67 -1.07
N GLN A 184 15.05 -1.49 -1.63
CA GLN A 184 16.10 -0.53 -1.96
C GLN A 184 17.10 -0.33 -0.81
N ALA A 185 18.38 -0.11 -1.12
CA ALA A 185 19.49 -0.07 -0.15
C ALA A 185 19.27 0.91 1.02
N GLY A 186 18.61 2.03 0.78
CA GLY A 186 18.31 3.04 1.80
C GLY A 186 17.23 2.67 2.83
N LYS A 187 16.53 1.52 2.67
CA LYS A 187 15.51 1.07 3.62
C LYS A 187 16.15 0.29 4.78
N LEU A 188 16.29 0.92 5.93
CA LEU A 188 16.95 0.34 7.10
C LEU A 188 15.99 -0.52 7.95
N ASP A 189 14.72 -0.15 8.02
CA ASP A 189 13.72 -0.84 8.83
C ASP A 189 13.19 -2.10 8.13
N ILE A 190 12.58 -2.98 8.94
CA ILE A 190 11.87 -4.15 8.46
C ILE A 190 10.57 -3.71 7.77
N SER A 191 10.27 -4.31 6.62
CA SER A 191 9.02 -4.09 5.88
C SER A 191 7.80 -4.25 6.79
N GLY A 192 6.91 -3.28 6.73
CA GLY A 192 5.64 -3.38 7.42
C GLY A 192 4.79 -4.55 6.89
N THR A 193 4.81 -4.80 5.57
CA THR A 193 4.18 -5.99 4.96
C THR A 193 4.74 -7.27 5.57
N ALA A 194 6.06 -7.37 5.73
CA ALA A 194 6.71 -8.50 6.35
C ALA A 194 6.19 -8.73 7.79
N LYS A 195 6.18 -7.69 8.62
CA LYS A 195 5.69 -7.77 10.02
C LYS A 195 4.26 -8.28 10.09
N ALA A 196 3.41 -7.82 9.22
CA ALA A 196 1.99 -8.16 9.26
C ALA A 196 1.68 -9.58 8.74
N VAL A 197 2.37 -10.11 7.69
CA VAL A 197 2.26 -11.55 7.31
C VAL A 197 2.78 -12.44 8.43
N ILE A 198 3.84 -12.08 9.17
CA ILE A 198 4.28 -12.80 10.37
C ILE A 198 3.16 -12.84 11.42
N ALA A 199 2.55 -11.71 11.74
CA ALA A 199 1.46 -11.65 12.72
C ALA A 199 0.24 -12.51 12.31
N CYS A 200 -0.06 -12.66 11.03
CA CYS A 200 -1.14 -13.55 10.58
C CYS A 200 -0.81 -15.02 10.81
N PHE A 201 0.41 -15.45 10.52
CA PHE A 201 0.81 -16.84 10.79
C PHE A 201 0.96 -17.13 12.29
N GLU A 202 1.34 -16.14 13.13
CA GLU A 202 1.31 -16.29 14.59
C GLU A 202 -0.09 -16.60 15.13
N LYS A 203 -1.11 -15.97 14.55
CA LYS A 203 -2.52 -16.32 14.85
C LYS A 203 -2.88 -17.74 14.43
N LEU A 204 -2.16 -18.33 13.49
CA LEU A 204 -2.31 -19.73 13.06
C LEU A 204 -1.42 -20.70 13.87
N GLY A 205 -0.79 -20.24 14.95
CA GLY A 205 -0.02 -21.07 15.88
C GLY A 205 1.46 -21.28 15.51
N VAL A 206 1.98 -20.57 14.52
CA VAL A 206 3.42 -20.62 14.18
C VAL A 206 4.16 -19.52 14.94
N SER A 207 5.23 -19.84 15.66
CA SER A 207 6.11 -18.85 16.29
C SER A 207 7.22 -18.40 15.32
N TYR A 208 7.59 -17.12 15.33
CA TYR A 208 8.68 -16.59 14.54
C TYR A 208 9.48 -15.54 15.31
N ASP A 209 10.79 -15.65 15.25
CA ASP A 209 11.70 -14.65 15.81
C ASP A 209 12.04 -13.60 14.74
N MET A 210 11.57 -12.38 14.94
CA MET A 210 11.79 -11.25 14.04
C MET A 210 13.29 -10.94 13.78
N ASN A 211 14.17 -11.30 14.71
CA ASN A 211 15.62 -11.11 14.55
C ASN A 211 16.21 -12.05 13.51
N ARG A 212 15.51 -13.11 13.15
CA ARG A 212 15.92 -14.09 12.13
C ARG A 212 15.53 -13.68 10.70
N MET A 213 14.90 -12.53 10.54
CA MET A 213 14.54 -12.03 9.21
C MET A 213 15.79 -11.68 8.40
N VAL A 214 15.87 -12.25 7.20
CA VAL A 214 16.96 -11.98 6.26
C VAL A 214 16.61 -10.74 5.43
N LYS A 215 17.39 -9.68 5.59
CA LYS A 215 17.23 -8.43 4.84
C LYS A 215 18.24 -8.35 3.72
N ILE A 216 17.81 -8.39 2.47
CA ILE A 216 18.67 -8.20 1.30
C ILE A 216 18.61 -6.72 0.91
N ARG A 217 19.76 -6.04 0.98
CA ARG A 217 19.91 -4.61 0.66
C ARG A 217 21.02 -4.34 -0.33
N ASP A 218 21.90 -5.30 -0.53
CA ASP A 218 22.99 -5.24 -1.49
C ASP A 218 22.46 -5.40 -2.92
N PRO A 219 22.78 -4.46 -3.84
CA PRO A 219 22.24 -4.49 -5.21
C PRO A 219 22.65 -5.74 -6.01
N GLU A 220 23.85 -6.26 -5.83
CA GLU A 220 24.31 -7.47 -6.52
C GLU A 220 23.51 -8.69 -6.07
N GLN A 221 23.29 -8.84 -4.75
CA GLN A 221 22.42 -9.89 -4.22
C GLN A 221 20.97 -9.72 -4.68
N GLN A 222 20.49 -8.49 -4.81
CA GLN A 222 19.14 -8.20 -5.32
C GLN A 222 18.96 -8.66 -6.76
N LEU A 223 19.95 -8.40 -7.61
CA LEU A 223 19.93 -8.83 -9.01
C LEU A 223 20.12 -10.33 -9.15
N GLU A 224 21.17 -10.88 -8.54
CA GLU A 224 21.61 -12.25 -8.81
C GLU A 224 20.86 -13.32 -7.99
N MET A 225 20.63 -13.07 -6.68
CA MET A 225 19.95 -14.00 -5.80
C MET A 225 18.43 -13.83 -5.82
N VAL A 226 17.96 -12.59 -5.75
CA VAL A 226 16.53 -12.31 -5.59
C VAL A 226 15.84 -12.17 -6.94
N GLY A 227 16.57 -11.83 -8.00
CA GLY A 227 16.04 -11.66 -9.35
C GLY A 227 15.21 -10.39 -9.52
N VAL A 228 15.57 -9.34 -8.78
CA VAL A 228 14.97 -8.00 -8.96
C VAL A 228 15.42 -7.47 -10.33
N PRO A 229 14.50 -6.99 -11.19
CA PRO A 229 14.90 -6.34 -12.44
C PRO A 229 15.73 -5.08 -12.16
N GLU A 230 16.75 -4.84 -12.97
CA GLU A 230 17.72 -3.76 -12.78
C GLU A 230 17.03 -2.39 -12.68
N GLU A 231 16.04 -2.14 -13.51
CA GLU A 231 15.26 -0.90 -13.55
C GLU A 231 14.41 -0.69 -12.27
N HIS A 232 14.26 -1.71 -11.44
CA HIS A 232 13.46 -1.67 -10.21
C HIS A 232 14.28 -1.74 -8.91
N ILE A 233 15.60 -1.74 -8.98
CA ILE A 233 16.49 -1.76 -7.79
C ILE A 233 16.14 -0.64 -6.80
N GLU A 234 15.83 0.55 -7.30
CA GLU A 234 15.48 1.72 -6.49
C GLU A 234 13.99 1.77 -6.09
N GLY A 235 13.21 0.74 -6.40
CA GLY A 235 11.77 0.78 -6.16
C GLY A 235 11.08 -0.56 -6.21
N HIS A 236 11.55 -1.54 -5.42
CA HIS A 236 10.94 -2.85 -5.31
C HIS A 236 10.61 -3.21 -3.87
N ALA A 237 9.73 -4.19 -3.73
CA ALA A 237 9.40 -4.85 -2.47
C ALA A 237 9.19 -6.34 -2.74
N PHE A 238 10.24 -7.13 -2.57
CA PHE A 238 10.20 -8.59 -2.78
C PHE A 238 10.25 -9.29 -1.43
N HIS A 239 9.35 -10.24 -1.24
CA HIS A 239 9.22 -11.01 -0.02
C HIS A 239 9.08 -12.50 -0.35
N LEU A 240 9.89 -13.32 0.30
CA LEU A 240 9.78 -14.78 0.27
C LEU A 240 9.43 -15.29 1.67
N TYR A 241 8.38 -16.08 1.76
CA TYR A 241 7.92 -16.71 2.99
C TYR A 241 8.04 -18.22 2.85
N HIS A 242 8.86 -18.83 3.69
CA HIS A 242 9.08 -20.25 3.70
C HIS A 242 8.60 -20.84 5.03
N LEU A 243 7.67 -21.77 4.96
CA LEU A 243 7.12 -22.53 6.09
C LEU A 243 7.51 -23.97 5.95
N THR A 244 8.06 -24.57 7.00
CA THR A 244 8.38 -26.01 7.04
C THR A 244 7.67 -26.68 8.20
N SER A 245 7.31 -27.96 8.02
CA SER A 245 6.90 -28.81 9.12
C SER A 245 8.08 -29.05 10.08
N PRO A 246 7.83 -29.44 11.36
CA PRO A 246 8.90 -29.69 12.32
C PRO A 246 9.91 -30.79 11.91
N ASP A 247 9.50 -31.68 11.03
CA ASP A 247 10.30 -32.79 10.48
C ASP A 247 10.86 -32.49 9.08
N ASP A 248 10.69 -31.24 8.59
CA ASP A 248 11.11 -30.78 7.27
C ASP A 248 10.54 -31.57 6.07
N SER A 249 9.53 -32.42 6.31
CA SER A 249 8.93 -33.25 5.26
C SER A 249 7.94 -32.49 4.37
N VAL A 250 7.42 -31.37 4.84
CA VAL A 250 6.48 -30.48 4.12
C VAL A 250 7.00 -29.07 4.14
N SER A 251 6.99 -28.41 2.99
CA SER A 251 7.31 -26.99 2.88
C SER A 251 6.29 -26.26 2.02
N PHE A 252 6.03 -25.01 2.39
CA PHE A 252 5.26 -24.04 1.60
C PHE A 252 6.09 -22.80 1.38
N GLU A 253 6.12 -22.31 0.16
CA GLU A 253 6.71 -21.02 -0.18
C GLU A 253 5.65 -20.09 -0.73
N PHE A 254 5.63 -18.86 -0.21
CA PHE A 254 4.81 -17.77 -0.70
C PHE A 254 5.72 -16.63 -1.14
N GLN A 255 5.51 -16.13 -2.33
CA GLN A 255 6.23 -14.97 -2.84
C GLN A 255 5.28 -13.80 -3.06
N HIS A 256 5.72 -12.62 -2.64
CA HIS A 256 5.04 -11.36 -2.88
C HIS A 256 6.04 -10.37 -3.44
N ASN A 257 6.04 -10.20 -4.75
CA ASN A 257 7.03 -9.41 -5.48
C ASN A 257 6.34 -8.21 -6.14
N VAL A 258 6.76 -7.01 -5.75
CA VAL A 258 6.25 -5.76 -6.30
C VAL A 258 7.38 -4.98 -6.91
N CYS A 259 7.22 -4.59 -8.17
CA CYS A 259 8.08 -3.68 -8.89
C CYS A 259 7.39 -2.32 -9.05
N GLY A 260 8.11 -1.25 -8.74
CA GLY A 260 7.55 0.10 -8.80
C GLY A 260 6.57 0.41 -7.66
N ARG A 261 5.72 1.40 -7.87
CA ARG A 261 4.80 1.94 -6.85
C ARG A 261 3.36 2.08 -7.32
N SER A 262 3.09 1.85 -8.60
CA SER A 262 1.76 2.06 -9.21
C SER A 262 0.66 1.27 -8.50
N ILE A 263 0.91 0.00 -8.19
CA ILE A 263 -0.08 -0.84 -7.51
C ILE A 263 -0.50 -0.29 -6.13
N TYR A 264 0.43 0.28 -5.38
CA TYR A 264 0.13 0.91 -4.09
C TYR A 264 -0.58 2.25 -4.28
N ALA A 265 -0.18 3.02 -5.29
CA ALA A 265 -0.82 4.30 -5.61
C ALA A 265 -2.27 4.10 -6.05
N GLU A 266 -2.52 3.16 -6.96
CA GLU A 266 -3.86 2.79 -7.41
C GLU A 266 -4.72 2.26 -6.25
N GLY A 267 -4.19 1.33 -5.45
CA GLY A 267 -4.88 0.82 -4.27
C GLY A 267 -5.23 1.91 -3.24
N SER A 268 -4.41 2.96 -3.12
CA SER A 268 -4.71 4.09 -2.25
C SER A 268 -5.84 4.96 -2.79
N VAL A 269 -5.91 5.11 -4.10
CA VAL A 269 -7.03 5.82 -4.77
C VAL A 269 -8.32 5.00 -4.61
N ASP A 270 -8.27 3.68 -4.81
CA ASP A 270 -9.43 2.81 -4.59
C ASP A 270 -9.91 2.85 -3.14
N ALA A 271 -8.98 2.89 -2.18
CA ALA A 271 -9.29 3.05 -0.76
C ALA A 271 -9.97 4.40 -0.48
N ALA A 272 -9.51 5.49 -1.08
CA ALA A 272 -10.14 6.81 -0.94
C ALA A 272 -11.54 6.84 -1.56
N MET A 273 -11.73 6.25 -2.74
CA MET A 273 -13.02 6.13 -3.40
C MET A 273 -14.01 5.27 -2.58
N PHE A 274 -13.53 4.17 -2.00
CA PHE A 274 -14.31 3.35 -1.09
C PHE A 274 -14.74 4.15 0.15
N LEU A 275 -13.79 4.80 0.82
CA LEU A 275 -14.03 5.58 2.02
C LEU A 275 -15.02 6.72 1.76
N HIS A 276 -14.87 7.45 0.66
CA HIS A 276 -15.82 8.49 0.26
C HIS A 276 -17.26 7.95 0.13
N ARG A 277 -17.45 6.76 -0.47
CA ARG A 277 -18.77 6.12 -0.54
C ARG A 277 -19.32 5.80 0.85
N LYS A 278 -18.49 5.29 1.78
CA LYS A 278 -18.89 4.99 3.16
C LYS A 278 -19.30 6.23 3.94
N VAL A 279 -18.55 7.32 3.78
CA VAL A 279 -18.92 8.63 4.35
C VAL A 279 -20.27 9.11 3.80
N ARG A 280 -20.46 9.07 2.48
CA ARG A 280 -21.70 9.51 1.82
C ARG A 280 -22.92 8.68 2.22
N SER A 281 -22.75 7.38 2.47
CA SER A 281 -23.83 6.50 2.95
C SER A 281 -24.08 6.57 4.44
N ASN A 282 -23.29 7.35 5.19
CA ASN A 282 -23.30 7.41 6.65
C ASN A 282 -23.26 6.01 7.29
N ASP A 283 -22.34 5.14 6.80
CA ASP A 283 -22.16 3.78 7.31
C ASP A 283 -21.87 3.82 8.82
N SER A 284 -22.36 2.84 9.55
CA SER A 284 -22.15 2.73 11.01
C SER A 284 -20.70 2.37 11.35
N LYS A 285 -20.02 1.62 10.48
CA LYS A 285 -18.60 1.31 10.62
C LYS A 285 -17.76 2.55 10.31
N ARG A 286 -16.75 2.83 11.14
CA ARG A 286 -15.89 4.01 11.02
C ARG A 286 -14.46 3.69 10.62
N ILE A 287 -13.99 2.49 10.93
CA ILE A 287 -12.62 2.04 10.63
C ILE A 287 -12.66 0.90 9.62
N TYR A 288 -11.97 1.07 8.50
CA TYR A 288 -11.90 0.12 7.41
C TYR A 288 -10.46 -0.29 7.12
N ASP A 289 -10.30 -1.42 6.45
CA ASP A 289 -9.02 -1.91 5.93
C ASP A 289 -9.14 -2.35 4.46
N MET A 290 -8.04 -2.77 3.84
CA MET A 290 -8.07 -3.20 2.44
C MET A 290 -8.88 -4.49 2.21
N ILE A 291 -9.11 -5.29 3.26
CA ILE A 291 -9.98 -6.46 3.17
C ILE A 291 -11.44 -6.03 2.97
N ASP A 292 -11.85 -4.96 3.62
CA ASP A 292 -13.19 -4.38 3.40
C ASP A 292 -13.36 -3.90 1.96
N VAL A 293 -12.33 -3.23 1.40
CA VAL A 293 -12.33 -2.76 0.01
C VAL A 293 -12.45 -3.93 -0.96
N LEU A 294 -11.67 -5.00 -0.74
CA LEU A 294 -11.68 -6.21 -1.57
C LEU A 294 -13.01 -6.96 -1.50
N ARG A 295 -13.60 -7.10 -0.31
CA ARG A 295 -14.88 -7.79 -0.10
C ARG A 295 -16.05 -7.13 -0.86
N GLU A 296 -16.05 -5.83 -0.97
CA GLU A 296 -17.07 -5.09 -1.71
C GLU A 296 -16.80 -4.99 -3.21
N GLY A 297 -15.72 -5.61 -3.71
CA GLY A 297 -15.37 -5.59 -5.13
C GLY A 297 -15.04 -4.19 -5.63
N SER A 298 -14.53 -3.33 -4.77
CA SER A 298 -14.33 -1.91 -5.05
C SER A 298 -12.96 -1.59 -5.69
N MET A 299 -12.15 -2.60 -6.05
CA MET A 299 -10.91 -2.40 -6.79
C MET A 299 -11.16 -2.39 -8.30
N ARG A 300 -10.44 -1.52 -8.98
CA ARG A 300 -10.47 -1.33 -10.45
C ARG A 300 -9.63 -2.39 -11.15
#